data_647d591be8049ada72a43f8118d64782
#
_entry.id   647d591be8049ada72a43f8118d64782
#
_cell.length_a   1.000
_cell.length_b   1.000
_cell.length_c   1.000
_cell.angle_alpha   90.00
_cell.angle_beta   90.00
_cell.angle_gamma   90.00
#
_symmetry.space_group_name_H-M   'P 1'
#
loop_
_entity.id
_entity.type
_entity.pdbx_description
1 polymer ?
#
loop_
_entity_poly.entity_id
_entity_poly.type
_entity_poly.pdbx_seq_one_letter_code
_entity_poly.pdbx_strand_id
1 'polypeptide(L)'
;MLVNSRSAEGMPSLRGPANRIIATASSKCGSADVLGALGVNLDLTPEQVGQAIDDIGIGFLFAAKLHPAMKYAITARKEMGIRTIFNILGPLTNPAGANIQLTGVFSPALTEPLAQVLNELGSKAALVIHGANGLDELNTTGANRISHLKNGTVETYELNPADLGLAQSTVQDLRGGTPDEAALMMRDLLSNKLNGARRDAILLNTAGALAAETGDFKSALEEAKESLDSGNALAKLNALVEYSQSLQPAQ
;
A
#
# COMPACT_ATOMS: atom_id res chain seq x y z
N MET A 1 -4.39 3.12 -3.37
CA MET A 1 -3.70 1.84 -3.59
C MET A 1 -2.66 2.02 -4.69
N LEU A 2 -1.39 1.83 -4.37
CA LEU A 2 -0.27 1.95 -5.31
C LEU A 2 0.07 0.57 -5.88
N VAL A 3 0.30 0.50 -7.19
CA VAL A 3 0.68 -0.72 -7.90
C VAL A 3 2.02 -0.49 -8.58
N ASN A 4 2.94 -1.42 -8.42
CA ASN A 4 4.22 -1.42 -9.12
C ASN A 4 4.33 -2.72 -9.93
N SER A 5 4.73 -2.65 -11.21
CA SER A 5 4.92 -3.81 -12.08
C SER A 5 6.36 -3.94 -12.54
N ARG A 6 6.84 -5.18 -12.64
CA ARG A 6 7.95 -5.55 -13.52
C ARG A 6 7.39 -6.50 -14.56
N SER A 7 7.31 -6.03 -15.82
CA SER A 7 6.94 -6.71 -17.08
C SER A 7 5.60 -7.47 -17.14
N ALA A 8 4.79 -7.17 -18.15
CA ALA A 8 3.42 -7.66 -18.36
C ALA A 8 3.27 -8.49 -19.63
N GLU A 9 2.42 -9.53 -19.60
CA GLU A 9 1.79 -10.10 -20.78
C GLU A 9 0.30 -10.41 -20.51
N GLY A 10 -0.59 -9.84 -21.34
CA GLY A 10 -1.88 -10.42 -21.67
C GLY A 10 -3.14 -10.17 -20.85
N MET A 11 -3.41 -9.00 -20.47
CA MET A 11 -4.70 -8.29 -20.58
C MET A 11 -4.30 -6.94 -21.14
N PRO A 12 -5.11 -6.26 -21.97
CA PRO A 12 -4.66 -4.93 -22.28
C PRO A 12 -4.43 -4.30 -20.92
N SER A 13 -3.15 -4.16 -20.56
CA SER A 13 -2.58 -3.29 -19.56
C SER A 13 -2.34 -3.71 -18.09
N LEU A 14 -2.81 -4.81 -17.52
CA LEU A 14 -2.68 -4.97 -16.06
C LEU A 14 -2.00 -6.27 -15.56
N ARG A 15 -1.42 -7.08 -16.43
CA ARG A 15 -0.75 -8.34 -16.04
C ARG A 15 0.74 -8.35 -16.34
N GLY A 16 1.52 -8.10 -15.31
CA GLY A 16 2.96 -8.39 -15.30
C GLY A 16 3.31 -9.53 -14.34
N PRO A 17 4.53 -10.09 -14.40
CA PRO A 17 4.93 -11.23 -13.57
C PRO A 17 4.94 -10.97 -12.06
N ALA A 18 4.80 -9.73 -11.61
CA ALA A 18 4.64 -9.39 -10.19
C ALA A 18 4.00 -8.02 -10.00
N ASN A 19 2.67 -7.92 -10.08
CA ASN A 19 1.96 -6.73 -9.60
C ASN A 19 1.89 -6.77 -8.08
N ARG A 20 2.59 -5.86 -7.42
CA ARG A 20 2.59 -5.71 -5.95
C ARG A 20 1.70 -4.56 -5.55
N ILE A 21 0.87 -4.77 -4.52
CA ILE A 21 -0.05 -3.77 -4.01
C ILE A 21 0.12 -3.60 -2.51
N ILE A 22 0.05 -2.33 -2.09
CA ILE A 22 -0.12 -1.92 -0.70
C ILE A 22 -1.53 -1.38 -0.58
N ALA A 23 -2.36 -1.98 0.27
CA ALA A 23 -3.72 -1.55 0.54
C ALA A 23 -3.91 -1.28 2.03
N THR A 24 -4.26 -0.05 2.38
CA THR A 24 -4.66 0.36 3.73
C THR A 24 -5.98 1.12 3.68
N ALA A 25 -6.78 1.10 4.74
CA ALA A 25 -8.16 1.57 4.70
C ALA A 25 -8.62 2.44 5.88
N SER A 26 -7.74 2.93 6.77
CA SER A 26 -8.21 3.60 7.98
C SER A 26 -7.36 4.78 8.47
N SER A 27 -7.48 5.95 7.84
CA SER A 27 -6.93 7.18 8.43
C SER A 27 -7.89 8.37 8.26
N LYS A 28 -7.75 9.40 9.12
CA LYS A 28 -8.46 10.68 8.96
C LYS A 28 -7.95 11.47 7.74
N CYS A 29 -6.75 11.15 7.25
CA CYS A 29 -6.13 11.64 6.04
C CYS A 29 -5.77 10.41 5.21
N GLY A 30 -6.53 10.14 4.14
CA GLY A 30 -6.30 8.97 3.28
C GLY A 30 -5.15 9.19 2.30
N SER A 31 -4.60 8.08 1.79
CA SER A 31 -3.53 8.12 0.77
C SER A 31 -3.93 8.95 -0.47
N ALA A 32 -5.22 8.96 -0.84
CA ALA A 32 -5.73 9.77 -1.94
C ALA A 32 -5.59 11.26 -1.65
N ASP A 33 -5.92 11.71 -0.42
CA ASP A 33 -5.84 13.12 -0.06
C ASP A 33 -4.38 13.60 -0.12
N VAL A 34 -3.45 12.78 0.37
CA VAL A 34 -2.01 13.08 0.33
C VAL A 34 -1.48 13.11 -1.10
N LEU A 35 -1.86 12.14 -1.95
CA LEU A 35 -1.43 12.11 -3.35
C LEU A 35 -2.01 13.29 -4.13
N GLY A 36 -3.26 13.68 -3.88
CA GLY A 36 -3.84 14.90 -4.44
C GLY A 36 -3.07 16.15 -4.04
N ALA A 37 -2.72 16.29 -2.75
CA ALA A 37 -1.90 17.39 -2.25
C ALA A 37 -0.46 17.37 -2.82
N LEU A 38 0.06 16.19 -3.18
CA LEU A 38 1.33 16.05 -3.90
C LEU A 38 1.25 16.42 -5.38
N GLY A 39 0.03 16.62 -5.91
CA GLY A 39 -0.23 17.00 -7.30
C GLY A 39 -0.60 15.85 -8.23
N VAL A 40 -0.85 14.64 -7.71
CA VAL A 40 -1.33 13.52 -8.54
C VAL A 40 -2.78 13.75 -8.95
N ASN A 41 -3.08 13.63 -10.24
CA ASN A 41 -4.45 13.62 -10.73
C ASN A 41 -5.12 12.28 -10.36
N LEU A 42 -6.14 12.33 -9.50
CA LEU A 42 -6.87 11.17 -9.01
C LEU A 42 -8.05 10.76 -9.90
N ASP A 43 -8.32 11.55 -10.96
CA ASP A 43 -9.46 11.34 -11.85
C ASP A 43 -9.13 10.47 -13.08
N LEU A 44 -8.06 9.71 -13.03
CA LEU A 44 -7.66 8.79 -14.10
C LEU A 44 -8.66 7.63 -14.24
N THR A 45 -8.90 7.20 -15.47
CA THR A 45 -9.64 5.97 -15.75
C THR A 45 -8.79 4.74 -15.43
N PRO A 46 -9.40 3.54 -15.25
CA PRO A 46 -8.64 2.30 -15.07
C PRO A 46 -7.61 2.05 -16.18
N GLU A 47 -7.96 2.37 -17.44
CA GLU A 47 -7.07 2.22 -18.60
C GLU A 47 -5.87 3.16 -18.52
N GLN A 48 -6.11 4.42 -18.13
CA GLN A 48 -5.04 5.41 -17.92
C GLN A 48 -4.11 5.02 -16.77
N VAL A 49 -4.65 4.46 -15.69
CA VAL A 49 -3.82 3.92 -14.59
C VAL A 49 -3.02 2.71 -15.07
N GLY A 50 -3.61 1.84 -15.91
CA GLY A 50 -2.90 0.75 -16.53
C GLY A 50 -1.72 1.21 -17.36
N GLN A 51 -1.93 2.20 -18.24
CA GLN A 51 -0.86 2.81 -19.02
C GLN A 51 0.25 3.42 -18.15
N ALA A 52 -0.12 4.09 -17.05
CA ALA A 52 0.88 4.61 -16.10
C ALA A 52 1.75 3.48 -15.51
N ILE A 53 1.15 2.34 -15.17
CA ILE A 53 1.90 1.17 -14.69
C ILE A 53 2.86 0.66 -15.77
N ASP A 54 2.43 0.59 -17.02
CA ASP A 54 3.26 0.13 -18.14
C ASP A 54 4.38 1.10 -18.48
N ASP A 55 4.08 2.41 -18.54
CA ASP A 55 5.01 3.44 -19.01
C ASP A 55 6.01 3.87 -17.93
N ILE A 56 5.53 4.06 -16.69
CA ILE A 56 6.35 4.60 -15.58
C ILE A 56 6.49 3.63 -14.40
N GLY A 57 5.89 2.43 -14.48
CA GLY A 57 6.03 1.36 -13.48
C GLY A 57 5.26 1.59 -12.17
N ILE A 58 4.34 2.56 -12.10
CA ILE A 58 3.52 2.85 -10.92
C ILE A 58 2.18 3.44 -11.32
N GLY A 59 1.11 3.08 -10.59
CA GLY A 59 -0.22 3.67 -10.74
C GLY A 59 -0.95 3.74 -9.41
N PHE A 60 -1.87 4.69 -9.29
CA PHE A 60 -2.74 4.84 -8.13
C PHE A 60 -4.18 4.51 -8.47
N LEU A 61 -4.69 3.44 -7.87
CA LEU A 61 -6.06 2.99 -8.03
C LEU A 61 -6.96 3.63 -6.97
N PHE A 62 -7.71 4.65 -7.36
CA PHE A 62 -8.63 5.33 -6.45
C PHE A 62 -9.95 4.54 -6.33
N ALA A 63 -10.13 3.86 -5.20
CA ALA A 63 -11.24 2.92 -4.97
C ALA A 63 -12.62 3.53 -5.24
N ALA A 64 -12.84 4.82 -4.94
CA ALA A 64 -14.12 5.49 -5.18
C ALA A 64 -14.49 5.57 -6.67
N LYS A 65 -13.50 5.62 -7.56
CA LYS A 65 -13.71 5.62 -9.02
C LYS A 65 -13.85 4.22 -9.60
N LEU A 66 -13.17 3.24 -8.99
CA LEU A 66 -13.11 1.86 -9.49
C LEU A 66 -14.33 1.01 -9.09
N HIS A 67 -15.04 1.42 -8.05
CA HIS A 67 -16.22 0.70 -7.55
C HIS A 67 -17.47 1.60 -7.55
N PRO A 68 -18.04 1.95 -8.73
CA PRO A 68 -19.17 2.88 -8.81
C PRO A 68 -20.38 2.44 -7.99
N ALA A 69 -20.58 1.13 -7.83
CA ALA A 69 -21.65 0.57 -7.01
C ALA A 69 -21.51 0.93 -5.52
N MET A 70 -20.28 1.20 -5.05
CA MET A 70 -20.04 1.59 -3.66
C MET A 70 -20.69 2.93 -3.30
N LYS A 71 -20.96 3.82 -4.28
CA LYS A 71 -21.68 5.09 -4.02
C LYS A 71 -23.02 4.89 -3.33
N TYR A 72 -23.71 3.80 -3.62
CA TYR A 72 -25.01 3.48 -3.01
C TYR A 72 -24.89 3.02 -1.55
N ALA A 73 -23.74 2.50 -1.16
CA ALA A 73 -23.49 2.04 0.21
C ALA A 73 -22.81 3.13 1.09
N ILE A 74 -22.23 4.17 0.50
CA ILE A 74 -21.42 5.17 1.24
C ILE A 74 -22.27 5.90 2.29
N THR A 75 -23.49 6.33 1.95
CA THR A 75 -24.36 7.08 2.87
C THR A 75 -24.70 6.20 4.07
N ALA A 76 -25.23 5.00 3.83
CA ALA A 76 -25.56 4.07 4.89
C ALA A 76 -24.35 3.71 5.77
N ARG A 77 -23.17 3.51 5.18
CA ARG A 77 -21.92 3.26 5.94
C ARG A 77 -21.53 4.43 6.83
N LYS A 78 -21.65 5.68 6.33
CA LYS A 78 -21.36 6.88 7.13
C LYS A 78 -22.35 7.04 8.29
N GLU A 79 -23.64 6.80 8.03
CA GLU A 79 -24.69 6.88 9.06
C GLU A 79 -24.53 5.80 10.14
N MET A 80 -24.21 4.57 9.75
CA MET A 80 -23.96 3.49 10.69
C MET A 80 -22.74 3.71 11.57
N GLY A 81 -21.68 4.35 11.05
CA GLY A 81 -20.44 4.62 11.77
C GLY A 81 -19.68 3.38 12.26
N ILE A 82 -20.03 2.19 11.79
CA ILE A 82 -19.43 0.92 12.19
C ILE A 82 -18.58 0.32 11.07
N ARG A 83 -17.65 -0.53 11.43
CA ARG A 83 -16.88 -1.34 10.48
C ARG A 83 -17.76 -2.45 9.93
N THR A 84 -17.68 -2.66 8.62
CA THR A 84 -18.45 -3.66 7.88
C THR A 84 -17.54 -4.49 7.00
N ILE A 85 -18.08 -5.51 6.34
CA ILE A 85 -17.35 -6.32 5.36
C ILE A 85 -16.71 -5.47 4.24
N PHE A 86 -17.28 -4.32 3.91
CA PHE A 86 -16.71 -3.40 2.92
C PHE A 86 -15.33 -2.85 3.30
N ASN A 87 -14.92 -2.95 4.56
CA ASN A 87 -13.58 -2.56 4.99
C ASN A 87 -12.51 -3.59 4.61
N ILE A 88 -12.91 -4.82 4.29
CA ILE A 88 -12.01 -5.91 3.92
C ILE A 88 -12.17 -6.37 2.47
N LEU A 89 -13.26 -6.01 1.80
CA LEU A 89 -13.51 -6.41 0.40
C LEU A 89 -12.58 -5.71 -0.60
N GLY A 90 -12.16 -4.47 -0.31
CA GLY A 90 -11.32 -3.69 -1.24
C GLY A 90 -10.06 -4.43 -1.70
N PRO A 91 -9.23 -4.96 -0.80
CA PRO A 91 -8.05 -5.75 -1.16
C PRO A 91 -8.37 -7.03 -1.95
N LEU A 92 -9.55 -7.64 -1.70
CA LEU A 92 -9.98 -8.89 -2.34
C LEU A 92 -10.54 -8.69 -3.75
N THR A 93 -11.00 -7.48 -4.06
CA THR A 93 -11.66 -7.15 -5.36
C THR A 93 -10.83 -6.18 -6.18
N ASN A 94 -9.51 -6.27 -6.08
CA ASN A 94 -8.59 -5.37 -6.76
C ASN A 94 -8.67 -5.54 -8.29
N PRO A 95 -9.07 -4.49 -9.05
CA PRO A 95 -9.23 -4.57 -10.49
C PRO A 95 -7.89 -4.72 -11.25
N ALA A 96 -6.75 -4.40 -10.62
CA ALA A 96 -5.44 -4.62 -11.22
C ALA A 96 -5.01 -6.10 -11.25
N GLY A 97 -5.79 -7.00 -10.63
CA GLY A 97 -5.47 -8.42 -10.61
C GLY A 97 -4.10 -8.73 -9.98
N ALA A 98 -3.66 -7.91 -9.02
CA ALA A 98 -2.39 -8.14 -8.35
C ALA A 98 -2.37 -9.49 -7.67
N ASN A 99 -1.34 -10.26 -7.95
CA ASN A 99 -1.15 -11.60 -7.42
C ASN A 99 -0.13 -11.65 -6.26
N ILE A 100 0.52 -10.51 -5.95
CA ILE A 100 1.37 -10.32 -4.78
C ILE A 100 0.90 -9.08 -4.04
N GLN A 101 0.58 -9.20 -2.73
CA GLN A 101 -0.06 -8.13 -1.98
C GLN A 101 0.54 -7.96 -0.58
N LEU A 102 0.61 -6.70 -0.13
CA LEU A 102 0.68 -6.34 1.29
C LEU A 102 -0.66 -5.70 1.66
N THR A 103 -1.36 -6.26 2.63
CA THR A 103 -2.70 -5.82 3.04
C THR A 103 -2.77 -5.65 4.54
N GLY A 104 -3.12 -4.45 4.99
CA GLY A 104 -3.35 -4.16 6.39
C GLY A 104 -4.78 -4.40 6.83
N VAL A 105 -4.95 -4.95 8.04
CA VAL A 105 -6.25 -5.21 8.66
C VAL A 105 -6.33 -4.59 10.06
N PHE A 106 -7.51 -4.13 10.41
CA PHE A 106 -7.79 -3.45 11.68
C PHE A 106 -7.87 -4.40 12.90
N SER A 107 -7.88 -5.70 12.69
CA SER A 107 -8.00 -6.70 13.77
C SER A 107 -7.02 -7.84 13.50
N PRO A 108 -6.28 -8.30 14.51
CA PRO A 108 -5.35 -9.41 14.37
C PRO A 108 -6.04 -10.72 14.02
N ALA A 109 -7.31 -10.87 14.39
CA ALA A 109 -8.12 -12.07 14.05
C ALA A 109 -8.45 -12.17 12.56
N LEU A 110 -8.26 -11.11 11.77
CA LEU A 110 -8.53 -11.09 10.33
C LEU A 110 -7.30 -11.47 9.49
N THR A 111 -6.11 -11.49 10.06
CA THR A 111 -4.88 -11.71 9.27
C THR A 111 -4.91 -13.05 8.57
N GLU A 112 -5.09 -14.13 9.30
CA GLU A 112 -5.08 -15.49 8.76
C GLU A 112 -6.28 -15.80 7.86
N PRO A 113 -7.54 -15.53 8.24
CA PRO A 113 -8.69 -15.76 7.36
C PRO A 113 -8.56 -15.01 6.03
N LEU A 114 -8.08 -13.76 6.04
CA LEU A 114 -7.94 -13.00 4.81
C LEU A 114 -6.80 -13.54 3.93
N ALA A 115 -5.70 -14.00 4.51
CA ALA A 115 -4.63 -14.67 3.78
C ALA A 115 -5.12 -15.98 3.12
N GLN A 116 -5.98 -16.75 3.81
CA GLN A 116 -6.60 -17.95 3.25
C GLN A 116 -7.54 -17.62 2.08
N VAL A 117 -8.37 -16.58 2.21
CA VAL A 117 -9.23 -16.12 1.10
C VAL A 117 -8.40 -15.66 -0.10
N LEU A 118 -7.29 -14.95 0.12
CA LEU A 118 -6.40 -14.56 -0.98
C LEU A 118 -5.78 -15.78 -1.67
N ASN A 119 -5.46 -16.84 -0.93
CA ASN A 119 -5.01 -18.10 -1.51
C ASN A 119 -6.10 -18.74 -2.40
N GLU A 120 -7.33 -18.82 -1.92
CA GLU A 120 -8.47 -19.35 -2.68
C GLU A 120 -8.77 -18.53 -3.94
N LEU A 121 -8.56 -17.21 -3.87
CA LEU A 121 -8.68 -16.31 -5.02
C LEU A 121 -7.50 -16.38 -5.99
N GLY A 122 -6.50 -17.24 -5.73
CA GLY A 122 -5.37 -17.49 -6.63
C GLY A 122 -4.22 -16.48 -6.50
N SER A 123 -4.11 -15.77 -5.40
CA SER A 123 -2.94 -14.93 -5.13
C SER A 123 -1.70 -15.81 -5.00
N LYS A 124 -0.59 -15.38 -5.62
CA LYS A 124 0.70 -16.08 -5.58
C LYS A 124 1.36 -15.97 -4.19
N ALA A 125 1.29 -14.76 -3.63
CA ALA A 125 1.83 -14.46 -2.31
C ALA A 125 1.10 -13.26 -1.70
N ALA A 126 0.99 -13.24 -0.38
CA ALA A 126 0.44 -12.09 0.34
C ALA A 126 0.99 -12.00 1.76
N LEU A 127 1.23 -10.79 2.23
CA LEU A 127 1.35 -10.49 3.64
C LEU A 127 0.06 -9.79 4.09
N VAL A 128 -0.71 -10.44 4.94
CA VAL A 128 -1.84 -9.79 5.62
C VAL A 128 -1.39 -9.45 7.02
N ILE A 129 -1.38 -8.16 7.34
CA ILE A 129 -0.71 -7.64 8.53
C ILE A 129 -1.67 -6.91 9.46
N HIS A 130 -1.38 -6.99 10.74
CA HIS A 130 -1.94 -6.13 11.78
C HIS A 130 -0.80 -5.57 12.60
N GLY A 131 -0.61 -4.26 12.52
CA GLY A 131 0.49 -3.58 13.17
C GLY A 131 0.28 -3.44 14.68
N ALA A 132 1.38 -3.24 15.39
CA ALA A 132 1.35 -2.96 16.81
C ALA A 132 0.42 -1.77 17.12
N ASN A 133 -0.17 -1.77 18.32
CA ASN A 133 -1.11 -0.74 18.77
C ASN A 133 -2.36 -0.57 17.90
N GLY A 134 -2.76 -1.61 17.14
CA GLY A 134 -4.00 -1.62 16.38
C GLY A 134 -3.96 -0.88 15.06
N LEU A 135 -2.77 -0.58 14.56
CA LEU A 135 -2.59 0.02 13.24
C LEU A 135 -2.77 -1.05 12.13
N ASP A 136 -3.31 -0.65 11.01
CA ASP A 136 -3.46 -1.49 9.81
C ASP A 136 -2.27 -1.35 8.84
N GLU A 137 -1.10 -1.05 9.37
CA GLU A 137 0.19 -0.98 8.68
C GLU A 137 1.31 -1.48 9.59
N LEU A 138 2.40 -1.97 8.99
CA LEU A 138 3.61 -2.30 9.74
C LEU A 138 4.17 -1.04 10.40
N ASN A 139 4.54 -1.14 11.65
CA ASN A 139 5.07 0.00 12.37
C ASN A 139 6.12 -0.40 13.40
N THR A 140 6.88 0.58 13.87
CA THR A 140 8.00 0.40 14.78
C THR A 140 7.64 0.54 16.26
N THR A 141 6.33 0.57 16.60
CA THR A 141 5.89 0.76 17.99
C THR A 141 5.85 -0.53 18.80
N GLY A 142 6.04 -1.69 18.15
CA GLY A 142 6.04 -3.01 18.76
C GLY A 142 6.00 -4.14 17.72
N ALA A 143 5.74 -5.34 18.17
CA ALA A 143 5.60 -6.51 17.29
C ALA A 143 4.36 -6.41 16.40
N ASN A 144 4.51 -6.79 15.14
CA ASN A 144 3.47 -6.77 14.12
C ASN A 144 3.06 -8.21 13.80
N ARG A 145 1.76 -8.50 13.84
CA ARG A 145 1.24 -9.80 13.44
C ARG A 145 1.14 -9.91 11.93
N ILE A 146 1.66 -10.98 11.37
CA ILE A 146 1.70 -11.23 9.94
C ILE A 146 1.13 -12.63 9.67
N SER A 147 0.20 -12.74 8.71
CA SER A 147 -0.17 -14.00 8.08
C SER A 147 0.35 -13.97 6.65
N HIS A 148 1.33 -14.81 6.38
CA HIS A 148 2.08 -14.88 5.12
C HIS A 148 1.56 -16.03 4.27
N LEU A 149 0.91 -15.70 3.17
CA LEU A 149 0.59 -16.63 2.09
C LEU A 149 1.81 -16.77 1.18
N LYS A 150 2.31 -17.99 1.06
CA LYS A 150 3.41 -18.34 0.16
C LYS A 150 3.29 -19.78 -0.29
N ASN A 151 3.45 -20.03 -1.59
CA ASN A 151 3.39 -21.38 -2.18
C ASN A 151 2.13 -22.17 -1.77
N GLY A 152 0.96 -21.51 -1.71
CA GLY A 152 -0.32 -22.12 -1.36
C GLY A 152 -0.50 -22.42 0.14
N THR A 153 0.43 -22.03 1.01
CA THR A 153 0.35 -22.19 2.45
C THR A 153 0.31 -20.87 3.16
N VAL A 154 -0.39 -20.80 4.29
CA VAL A 154 -0.47 -19.62 5.16
C VAL A 154 0.23 -19.93 6.46
N GLU A 155 1.21 -19.12 6.82
CA GLU A 155 1.91 -19.16 8.10
C GLU A 155 1.69 -17.84 8.84
N THR A 156 1.39 -17.92 10.14
CA THR A 156 1.18 -16.74 10.98
C THR A 156 2.29 -16.62 12.01
N TYR A 157 2.91 -15.44 12.07
CA TYR A 157 4.00 -15.12 12.98
C TYR A 157 3.98 -13.66 13.40
N GLU A 158 4.84 -13.28 14.32
CA GLU A 158 5.09 -11.91 14.71
C GLU A 158 6.44 -11.43 14.19
N LEU A 159 6.45 -10.21 13.64
CA LEU A 159 7.66 -9.50 13.20
C LEU A 159 7.96 -8.39 14.19
N ASN A 160 9.09 -8.48 14.87
CA ASN A 160 9.60 -7.40 15.69
C ASN A 160 10.55 -6.51 14.85
N PRO A 161 10.26 -5.21 14.66
CA PRO A 161 11.13 -4.31 13.90
C PRO A 161 12.56 -4.21 14.46
N ALA A 162 12.77 -4.46 15.76
CA ALA A 162 14.09 -4.49 16.36
C ALA A 162 14.99 -5.61 15.78
N ASP A 163 14.41 -6.73 15.33
CA ASP A 163 15.14 -7.83 14.69
C ASP A 163 15.68 -7.44 13.30
N LEU A 164 15.15 -6.35 12.74
CA LEU A 164 15.60 -5.72 11.50
C LEU A 164 16.54 -4.51 11.75
N GLY A 165 16.90 -4.23 13.01
CA GLY A 165 17.73 -3.09 13.38
C GLY A 165 17.01 -1.75 13.38
N LEU A 166 15.68 -1.73 13.33
CA LEU A 166 14.88 -0.51 13.40
C LEU A 166 14.61 -0.13 14.87
N ALA A 167 14.74 1.16 15.19
CA ALA A 167 14.52 1.65 16.54
C ALA A 167 13.04 1.62 16.90
N GLN A 168 12.74 1.24 18.13
CA GLN A 168 11.38 1.33 18.64
C GLN A 168 10.93 2.79 18.74
N SER A 169 9.70 3.05 18.30
CA SER A 169 9.06 4.36 18.35
C SER A 169 7.78 4.34 19.17
N THR A 170 7.15 5.51 19.30
CA THR A 170 5.82 5.66 19.89
C THR A 170 4.79 5.99 18.82
N VAL A 171 3.50 5.75 19.11
CA VAL A 171 2.40 6.14 18.19
C VAL A 171 2.43 7.66 17.92
N GLN A 172 2.90 8.46 18.88
CA GLN A 172 3.02 9.91 18.72
C GLN A 172 4.07 10.30 17.66
N ASP A 173 5.17 9.55 17.58
CA ASP A 173 6.23 9.79 16.58
C ASP A 173 5.77 9.54 15.16
N LEU A 174 4.75 8.66 15.00
CA LEU A 174 4.17 8.29 13.70
C LEU A 174 2.99 9.17 13.29
N ARG A 175 2.53 10.08 14.15
CA ARG A 175 1.38 10.93 13.81
C ARG A 175 1.62 11.72 12.54
N GLY A 176 0.63 11.60 11.63
CA GLY A 176 0.48 12.50 10.48
C GLY A 176 -0.17 13.83 10.87
N GLY A 177 -0.48 14.64 9.86
CA GLY A 177 -1.17 15.92 9.98
C GLY A 177 -2.34 16.03 8.99
N THR A 178 -2.61 17.25 8.55
CA THR A 178 -3.48 17.53 7.41
C THR A 178 -2.91 16.91 6.12
N PRO A 179 -3.69 16.77 5.04
CA PRO A 179 -3.17 16.31 3.75
C PRO A 179 -1.94 17.10 3.26
N ASP A 180 -1.95 18.43 3.39
CA ASP A 180 -0.84 19.27 2.96
C ASP A 180 0.43 19.06 3.82
N GLU A 181 0.26 18.95 5.14
CA GLU A 181 1.37 18.63 6.05
C GLU A 181 1.95 17.25 5.77
N ALA A 182 1.09 16.26 5.50
CA ALA A 182 1.51 14.91 5.15
C ALA A 182 2.20 14.86 3.77
N ALA A 183 1.74 15.64 2.80
CA ALA A 183 2.37 15.77 1.49
C ALA A 183 3.78 16.40 1.60
N LEU A 184 3.93 17.46 2.39
CA LEU A 184 5.23 18.08 2.65
C LEU A 184 6.18 17.08 3.35
N MET A 185 5.69 16.41 4.38
CA MET A 185 6.44 15.37 5.10
C MET A 185 6.88 14.24 4.17
N MET A 186 6.01 13.78 3.26
CA MET A 186 6.33 12.76 2.27
C MET A 186 7.46 13.22 1.35
N ARG A 187 7.40 14.47 0.83
CA ARG A 187 8.48 15.04 0.02
C ARG A 187 9.79 15.13 0.77
N ASP A 188 9.76 15.54 2.04
CA ASP A 188 10.96 15.64 2.87
C ASP A 188 11.56 14.25 3.17
N LEU A 189 10.73 13.24 3.42
CA LEU A 189 11.16 11.84 3.56
C LEU A 189 11.82 11.32 2.26
N LEU A 190 11.14 11.49 1.13
CA LEU A 190 11.64 11.02 -0.17
C LEU A 190 12.88 11.81 -0.66
N SER A 191 13.10 13.01 -0.11
CA SER A 191 14.31 13.84 -0.37
C SER A 191 15.42 13.62 0.65
N ASN A 192 15.32 12.62 1.52
CA ASN A 192 16.27 12.32 2.59
C ASN A 192 16.51 13.48 3.59
N LYS A 193 15.53 14.39 3.72
CA LYS A 193 15.59 15.49 4.67
C LYS A 193 15.04 15.13 6.06
N LEU A 194 14.25 14.07 6.14
CA LEU A 194 13.58 13.63 7.37
C LEU A 194 14.02 12.20 7.71
N ASN A 195 14.49 11.99 8.93
CA ASN A 195 14.91 10.71 9.47
C ASN A 195 14.06 10.29 10.68
N GLY A 196 14.36 9.13 11.27
CA GLY A 196 13.73 8.62 12.49
C GLY A 196 12.45 7.83 12.20
N ALA A 197 11.57 7.77 13.18
CA ALA A 197 10.44 6.83 13.23
C ALA A 197 9.56 6.78 11.95
N ARG A 198 9.30 7.93 11.34
CA ARG A 198 8.48 8.00 10.12
C ARG A 198 9.20 7.41 8.90
N ARG A 199 10.52 7.68 8.77
CA ARG A 199 11.35 7.04 7.74
C ARG A 199 11.38 5.54 7.94
N ASP A 200 11.59 5.08 9.17
CA ASP A 200 11.64 3.66 9.51
C ASP A 200 10.30 2.96 9.25
N ALA A 201 9.18 3.61 9.54
CA ALA A 201 7.86 3.07 9.24
C ALA A 201 7.62 2.92 7.72
N ILE A 202 8.01 3.90 6.90
CA ILE A 202 7.92 3.80 5.44
C ILE A 202 8.82 2.68 4.92
N LEU A 203 10.06 2.60 5.38
CA LEU A 203 10.99 1.55 4.99
C LEU A 203 10.46 0.16 5.36
N LEU A 204 9.87 0.00 6.54
CA LEU A 204 9.31 -1.26 7.02
C LEU A 204 8.12 -1.72 6.15
N ASN A 205 7.19 -0.80 5.81
CA ASN A 205 6.07 -1.12 4.93
C ASN A 205 6.53 -1.41 3.49
N THR A 206 7.52 -0.67 3.00
CA THR A 206 8.13 -0.94 1.69
C THR A 206 8.81 -2.32 1.70
N ALA A 207 9.57 -2.63 2.74
CA ALA A 207 10.18 -3.95 2.91
C ALA A 207 9.12 -5.05 2.98
N GLY A 208 8.00 -4.84 3.67
CA GLY A 208 6.87 -5.76 3.68
C GLY A 208 6.31 -6.04 2.28
N ALA A 209 6.12 -4.99 1.48
CA ALA A 209 5.66 -5.15 0.10
C ALA A 209 6.66 -5.92 -0.78
N LEU A 210 7.96 -5.66 -0.62
CA LEU A 210 9.03 -6.35 -1.35
C LEU A 210 9.20 -7.80 -0.88
N ALA A 211 9.10 -8.04 0.43
CA ALA A 211 9.22 -9.36 1.04
C ALA A 211 7.98 -10.26 0.86
N ALA A 212 6.86 -9.73 0.35
CA ALA A 212 5.61 -10.49 0.29
C ALA A 212 5.73 -11.84 -0.46
N GLU A 213 6.62 -11.94 -1.44
CA GLU A 213 6.88 -13.17 -2.18
C GLU A 213 7.90 -14.09 -1.48
N THR A 214 8.93 -13.53 -0.89
CA THR A 214 10.07 -14.29 -0.36
C THR A 214 10.01 -14.54 1.13
N GLY A 215 9.47 -13.59 1.89
CA GLY A 215 9.54 -13.53 3.36
C GLY A 215 10.86 -12.95 3.88
N ASP A 216 11.78 -12.54 2.99
CA ASP A 216 13.08 -11.99 3.39
C ASP A 216 13.00 -10.48 3.63
N PHE A 217 12.60 -10.12 4.85
CA PHE A 217 12.49 -8.72 5.26
C PHE A 217 13.85 -8.01 5.34
N LYS A 218 14.95 -8.73 5.59
CA LYS A 218 16.27 -8.10 5.72
C LYS A 218 16.74 -7.59 4.36
N SER A 219 16.76 -8.45 3.35
CA SER A 219 17.13 -8.05 2.00
C SER A 219 16.17 -6.99 1.44
N ALA A 220 14.87 -7.14 1.69
CA ALA A 220 13.85 -6.19 1.27
C ALA A 220 14.02 -4.80 1.93
N LEU A 221 14.46 -4.76 3.19
CA LEU A 221 14.71 -3.49 3.89
C LEU A 221 15.92 -2.76 3.28
N GLU A 222 16.97 -3.47 2.90
CA GLU A 222 18.13 -2.87 2.24
C GLU A 222 17.75 -2.35 0.84
N GLU A 223 16.94 -3.09 0.07
CA GLU A 223 16.43 -2.61 -1.23
C GLU A 223 15.55 -1.35 -1.05
N ALA A 224 14.71 -1.31 -0.02
CA ALA A 224 13.90 -0.14 0.30
C ALA A 224 14.75 1.09 0.66
N LYS A 225 15.81 0.89 1.47
CA LYS A 225 16.76 1.96 1.81
C LYS A 225 17.49 2.47 0.56
N GLU A 226 17.99 1.58 -0.29
CA GLU A 226 18.66 1.96 -1.53
C GLU A 226 17.74 2.78 -2.44
N SER A 227 16.49 2.36 -2.62
CA SER A 227 15.49 3.08 -3.42
C SER A 227 15.23 4.49 -2.88
N LEU A 228 15.17 4.64 -1.56
CA LEU A 228 14.96 5.93 -0.91
C LEU A 228 16.21 6.81 -1.01
N ASP A 229 17.38 6.28 -0.62
CA ASP A 229 18.63 7.03 -0.48
C ASP A 229 19.21 7.45 -1.84
N SER A 230 18.99 6.67 -2.89
CA SER A 230 19.35 7.02 -4.26
C SER A 230 18.48 8.10 -4.89
N GLY A 231 17.33 8.46 -4.26
CA GLY A 231 16.35 9.38 -4.83
C GLY A 231 15.40 8.73 -5.87
N ASN A 232 15.52 7.44 -6.14
CA ASN A 232 14.66 6.73 -7.11
C ASN A 232 13.19 6.79 -6.70
N ALA A 233 12.88 6.70 -5.40
CA ALA A 233 11.51 6.82 -4.89
C ALA A 233 10.92 8.21 -5.16
N LEU A 234 11.69 9.29 -4.96
CA LEU A 234 11.26 10.65 -5.27
C LEU A 234 11.08 10.86 -6.79
N ALA A 235 12.01 10.35 -7.59
CA ALA A 235 11.90 10.41 -9.05
C ALA A 235 10.62 9.69 -9.53
N LYS A 236 10.26 8.57 -8.91
CA LYS A 236 9.04 7.83 -9.23
C LYS A 236 7.77 8.60 -8.85
N LEU A 237 7.75 9.30 -7.71
CA LEU A 237 6.64 10.19 -7.34
C LEU A 237 6.48 11.32 -8.36
N ASN A 238 7.59 11.98 -8.73
CA ASN A 238 7.54 13.07 -9.70
C ASN A 238 7.03 12.58 -11.07
N ALA A 239 7.49 11.42 -11.54
CA ALA A 239 6.99 10.81 -12.77
C ALA A 239 5.48 10.52 -12.69
N LEU A 240 4.97 10.04 -11.55
CA LEU A 240 3.54 9.82 -11.37
C LEU A 240 2.75 11.13 -11.42
N VAL A 241 3.24 12.20 -10.79
CA VAL A 241 2.62 13.53 -10.84
C VAL A 241 2.57 14.03 -12.28
N GLU A 242 3.70 14.07 -12.96
CA GLU A 242 3.81 14.57 -14.35
C GLU A 242 2.92 13.75 -15.29
N TYR A 243 3.00 12.42 -15.23
CA TYR A 243 2.21 11.54 -16.08
C TYR A 243 0.72 11.73 -15.85
N SER A 244 0.28 11.73 -14.61
CA SER A 244 -1.14 11.89 -14.27
C SER A 244 -1.72 13.24 -14.68
N GLN A 245 -0.91 14.31 -14.66
CA GLN A 245 -1.31 15.65 -15.08
C GLN A 245 -1.30 15.81 -16.62
N SER A 246 -0.47 15.03 -17.33
CA SER A 246 -0.43 15.07 -18.80
C SER A 246 -1.65 14.44 -19.46
N LEU A 247 -2.38 13.58 -18.74
CA LEU A 247 -3.57 12.91 -19.24
C LEU A 247 -4.79 13.82 -19.07
N GLN A 248 -5.55 13.99 -20.14
CA GLN A 248 -6.79 14.78 -20.07
C GLN A 248 -7.82 14.08 -19.17
N PRO A 249 -8.66 14.85 -18.45
CA PRO A 249 -9.81 14.28 -17.74
C PRO A 249 -10.66 13.46 -18.71
N ALA A 250 -11.20 12.34 -18.25
CA ALA A 250 -12.18 11.57 -19.02
C ALA A 250 -13.39 12.49 -19.32
N GLN A 251 -13.72 12.64 -20.60
CA GLN A 251 -14.90 13.40 -21.05
C GLN A 251 -16.19 12.72 -20.63
#